data_d60a2de67dd759948476931578892b64
#
_entry.id   d60a2de67dd759948476931578892b64
#
_cell.length_a   1.000
_cell.length_b   1.000
_cell.length_c   1.000
_cell.angle_alpha   90.00
_cell.angle_beta   90.00
_cell.angle_gamma   90.00
#
_symmetry.space_group_name_H-M   'P 1'
#
loop_
_entity.id
_entity.type
_entity.pdbx_description
1 polymer ?
#
loop_
_entity_poly.entity_id
_entity_poly.type
_entity_poly.pdbx_seq_one_letter_code
_entity_poly.pdbx_strand_id
1 'polypeptide(L)'
;MVRLKHKLSEPPPAPERGIKAATFRLLLETAMTLIQQGGHVPSVAEVAARAKVSRATTYRYFPSRSALVTAVVDSSLGPVRAFHSSQADGRARVHELFVQTFPRFTEFEPQMRAAAQLALEQWALERAGLLEEEPYRRGHRVRILEHALEPLAKTLPTATRDRLHRALSVVYGIEPYMVLKDIWGLSDREVEKTALWMADALIEAAQRDAAEKKPRARAAAAPSPRATRPRAKRART
;
A
#
# COMPACT_ATOMS: atom_id res chain seq x y z
N MET A 1 13.32 -1.17 -6.65
CA MET A 1 12.83 -1.40 -5.27
C MET A 1 12.65 -0.06 -4.59
N VAL A 2 11.41 0.30 -4.23
CA VAL A 2 11.11 1.57 -3.55
C VAL A 2 11.62 1.51 -2.12
N ARG A 3 12.47 2.48 -1.73
CA ARG A 3 13.04 2.53 -0.38
C ARG A 3 12.04 3.24 0.55
N LEU A 4 11.43 2.49 1.48
CA LEU A 4 10.58 3.05 2.53
C LEU A 4 11.44 3.77 3.58
N LYS A 5 10.91 4.86 4.15
CA LYS A 5 11.58 5.65 5.19
C LYS A 5 11.71 4.86 6.51
N HIS A 6 10.77 3.97 6.80
CA HIS A 6 10.70 3.19 8.03
C HIS A 6 10.43 1.71 7.73
N LYS A 7 10.84 0.83 8.64
CA LYS A 7 10.41 -0.55 8.62
C LYS A 7 8.89 -0.61 8.87
N LEU A 8 8.17 -1.42 8.10
CA LEU A 8 6.73 -1.60 8.29
C LEU A 8 6.47 -2.44 9.53
N SER A 9 5.33 -2.19 10.20
CA SER A 9 4.85 -3.09 11.23
C SER A 9 4.46 -4.44 10.61
N GLU A 10 4.95 -5.51 11.19
CA GLU A 10 4.60 -6.88 10.77
C GLU A 10 3.64 -7.48 11.80
N PRO A 11 2.66 -8.30 11.38
CA PRO A 11 1.77 -8.96 12.32
C PRO A 11 2.58 -9.92 13.19
N PRO A 12 2.20 -10.06 14.47
CA PRO A 12 2.81 -11.08 15.33
C PRO A 12 2.54 -12.47 14.75
N PRO A 13 3.50 -13.41 14.90
CA PRO A 13 3.35 -14.75 14.33
C PRO A 13 2.12 -15.44 14.92
N ALA A 14 1.18 -15.83 14.06
CA ALA A 14 0.00 -16.57 14.46
C ALA A 14 0.37 -18.04 14.71
N PRO A 15 0.03 -18.60 15.88
CA PRO A 15 0.24 -20.03 16.15
C PRO A 15 -0.63 -20.88 15.23
N GLU A 16 -0.07 -21.94 14.66
CA GLU A 16 -0.75 -22.74 13.63
C GLU A 16 -1.82 -23.68 14.21
N ARG A 17 -1.61 -24.27 15.40
CA ARG A 17 -2.45 -25.35 15.94
C ARG A 17 -2.62 -25.30 17.46
N GLY A 18 -3.63 -26.02 17.94
CA GLY A 18 -3.88 -26.25 19.36
C GLY A 18 -4.44 -25.04 20.12
N ILE A 19 -4.35 -25.10 21.45
CA ILE A 19 -4.90 -24.09 22.36
C ILE A 19 -4.31 -22.70 22.08
N LYS A 20 -3.02 -22.62 21.72
CA LYS A 20 -2.38 -21.34 21.38
C LYS A 20 -3.04 -20.67 20.18
N ALA A 21 -3.34 -21.45 19.12
CA ALA A 21 -4.03 -20.92 17.93
C ALA A 21 -5.48 -20.52 18.26
N ALA A 22 -6.19 -21.29 19.06
CA ALA A 22 -7.54 -20.94 19.50
C ALA A 22 -7.55 -19.65 20.33
N THR A 23 -6.61 -19.49 21.27
CA THR A 23 -6.47 -18.28 22.07
C THR A 23 -6.12 -17.05 21.22
N PHE A 24 -5.19 -17.19 20.28
CA PHE A 24 -4.83 -16.10 19.35
C PHE A 24 -6.05 -15.64 18.55
N ARG A 25 -6.80 -16.58 17.96
CA ARG A 25 -8.02 -16.27 17.21
C ARG A 25 -9.08 -15.59 18.07
N LEU A 26 -9.35 -16.13 19.27
CA LEU A 26 -10.30 -15.52 20.21
C LEU A 26 -9.95 -14.06 20.52
N LEU A 27 -8.69 -13.77 20.80
CA LEU A 27 -8.22 -12.41 21.09
C LEU A 27 -8.36 -11.49 19.87
N LEU A 28 -8.01 -11.98 18.70
CA LEU A 28 -8.11 -11.23 17.44
C LEU A 28 -9.57 -10.92 17.08
N GLU A 29 -10.46 -11.91 17.14
CA GLU A 29 -11.90 -11.76 16.91
C GLU A 29 -12.53 -10.82 17.93
N THR A 30 -12.11 -10.90 19.20
CA THR A 30 -12.55 -9.98 20.25
C THR A 30 -12.13 -8.54 19.92
N ALA A 31 -10.89 -8.32 19.49
CA ALA A 31 -10.42 -6.99 19.09
C ALA A 31 -11.20 -6.45 17.88
N MET A 32 -11.44 -7.28 16.87
CA MET A 32 -12.22 -6.90 15.68
C MET A 32 -13.66 -6.52 16.06
N THR A 33 -14.28 -7.26 16.97
CA THR A 33 -15.63 -6.96 17.49
C THR A 33 -15.66 -5.65 18.27
N LEU A 34 -14.67 -5.41 19.14
CA LEU A 34 -14.57 -4.15 19.89
C LEU A 34 -14.38 -2.94 18.95
N ILE A 35 -13.58 -3.09 17.90
CA ILE A 35 -13.41 -2.05 16.90
C ILE A 35 -14.72 -1.81 16.14
N GLN A 36 -15.43 -2.86 15.75
CA GLN A 36 -16.73 -2.75 15.09
C GLN A 36 -17.75 -1.98 15.93
N GLN A 37 -17.73 -2.15 17.24
CA GLN A 37 -18.65 -1.50 18.17
C GLN A 37 -18.23 -0.08 18.56
N GLY A 38 -16.93 0.14 18.76
CA GLY A 38 -16.38 1.39 19.31
C GLY A 38 -15.68 2.30 18.30
N GLY A 39 -15.40 1.84 17.09
CA GLY A 39 -14.78 2.64 16.02
C GLY A 39 -13.31 3.00 16.24
N HIS A 40 -12.66 2.51 17.31
CA HIS A 40 -11.25 2.76 17.63
C HIS A 40 -10.51 1.48 18.01
N VAL A 41 -9.19 1.50 17.96
CA VAL A 41 -8.38 0.35 18.38
C VAL A 41 -8.37 0.25 19.91
N PRO A 42 -8.89 -0.86 20.51
CA PRO A 42 -8.91 -1.05 21.95
C PRO A 42 -7.48 -1.22 22.49
N SER A 43 -7.30 -0.98 23.79
CA SER A 43 -6.09 -1.39 24.50
C SER A 43 -6.00 -2.91 24.59
N VAL A 44 -4.79 -3.44 24.70
CA VAL A 44 -4.56 -4.88 24.89
C VAL A 44 -5.24 -5.38 26.17
N ALA A 45 -5.33 -4.53 27.21
CA ALA A 45 -6.00 -4.84 28.47
C ALA A 45 -7.53 -4.97 28.33
N GLU A 46 -8.17 -4.13 27.52
CA GLU A 46 -9.61 -4.21 27.20
C GLU A 46 -9.93 -5.50 26.43
N VAL A 47 -9.09 -5.87 25.46
CA VAL A 47 -9.23 -7.16 24.75
C VAL A 47 -9.10 -8.34 25.72
N ALA A 48 -8.11 -8.32 26.62
CA ALA A 48 -7.92 -9.35 27.65
C ALA A 48 -9.17 -9.50 28.52
N ALA A 49 -9.71 -8.39 29.02
CA ALA A 49 -10.90 -8.38 29.88
C ALA A 49 -12.13 -8.91 29.13
N ARG A 50 -12.36 -8.47 27.91
CA ARG A 50 -13.52 -8.88 27.09
C ARG A 50 -13.45 -10.35 26.67
N ALA A 51 -12.26 -10.84 26.33
CA ALA A 51 -12.01 -12.23 25.96
C ALA A 51 -11.93 -13.18 27.16
N LYS A 52 -11.95 -12.66 28.42
CA LYS A 52 -11.74 -13.43 29.66
C LYS A 52 -10.40 -14.20 29.66
N VAL A 53 -9.36 -13.62 29.07
CA VAL A 53 -7.99 -14.13 29.03
C VAL A 53 -7.12 -13.27 29.95
N SER A 54 -6.14 -13.87 30.64
CA SER A 54 -5.25 -13.09 31.52
C SER A 54 -4.47 -12.04 30.73
N ARG A 55 -4.21 -10.84 31.30
CA ARG A 55 -3.39 -9.80 30.72
C ARG A 55 -2.04 -10.34 30.26
N ALA A 56 -1.34 -11.09 31.14
CA ALA A 56 -0.04 -11.66 30.80
C ALA A 56 -0.08 -12.57 29.56
N THR A 57 -1.13 -13.35 29.40
CA THR A 57 -1.32 -14.19 28.22
C THR A 57 -1.59 -13.34 26.99
N THR A 58 -2.42 -12.30 27.09
CA THR A 58 -2.77 -11.42 25.97
C THR A 58 -1.56 -10.62 25.48
N TYR A 59 -0.78 -10.02 26.40
CA TYR A 59 0.44 -9.29 26.04
C TYR A 59 1.51 -10.17 25.40
N ARG A 60 1.53 -11.47 25.67
CA ARG A 60 2.43 -12.41 24.99
C ARG A 60 2.09 -12.60 23.51
N TYR A 61 0.81 -12.48 23.13
CA TYR A 61 0.37 -12.51 21.72
C TYR A 61 0.43 -11.13 21.07
N PHE A 62 0.01 -10.11 21.78
CA PHE A 62 -0.07 -8.73 21.28
C PHE A 62 0.62 -7.79 22.28
N PRO A 63 1.94 -7.57 22.14
CA PRO A 63 2.71 -6.80 23.11
C PRO A 63 2.35 -5.29 23.13
N SER A 64 1.65 -4.79 22.12
CA SER A 64 1.25 -3.39 22.00
C SER A 64 -0.05 -3.23 21.20
N ARG A 65 -0.67 -2.05 21.24
CA ARG A 65 -1.79 -1.69 20.33
C ARG A 65 -1.35 -1.76 18.87
N SER A 66 -0.11 -1.40 18.59
CA SER A 66 0.48 -1.47 17.25
C SER A 66 0.56 -2.90 16.72
N ALA A 67 0.96 -3.85 17.56
CA ALA A 67 0.98 -5.28 17.21
C ALA A 67 -0.44 -5.81 16.99
N LEU A 68 -1.38 -5.42 17.86
CA LEU A 68 -2.79 -5.81 17.76
C LEU A 68 -3.42 -5.31 16.47
N VAL A 69 -3.31 -4.01 16.17
CA VAL A 69 -3.90 -3.43 14.95
C VAL A 69 -3.25 -3.98 13.69
N THR A 70 -1.97 -4.32 13.73
CA THR A 70 -1.29 -4.96 12.59
C THR A 70 -1.93 -6.32 12.28
N ALA A 71 -2.20 -7.14 13.30
CA ALA A 71 -2.88 -8.42 13.11
C ALA A 71 -4.35 -8.24 12.65
N VAL A 72 -5.05 -7.23 13.17
CA VAL A 72 -6.42 -6.90 12.73
C VAL A 72 -6.43 -6.54 11.24
N VAL A 73 -5.55 -5.64 10.80
CA VAL A 73 -5.45 -5.24 9.38
C VAL A 73 -5.05 -6.41 8.49
N ASP A 74 -4.12 -7.24 8.96
CA ASP A 74 -3.70 -8.45 8.24
C ASP A 74 -4.86 -9.41 8.01
N SER A 75 -5.63 -9.70 9.04
CA SER A 75 -6.84 -10.52 8.98
C SER A 75 -7.93 -9.90 8.10
N SER A 76 -8.15 -8.59 8.22
CA SER A 76 -9.15 -7.86 7.44
C SER A 76 -8.83 -7.84 5.94
N LEU A 77 -7.57 -7.65 5.57
CA LEU A 77 -7.15 -7.72 4.16
C LEU A 77 -7.16 -9.16 3.62
N GLY A 78 -6.93 -10.16 4.50
CA GLY A 78 -6.97 -11.57 4.13
C GLY A 78 -6.10 -11.90 2.91
N PRO A 79 -6.68 -12.54 1.86
CA PRO A 79 -5.91 -12.97 0.67
C PRO A 79 -5.18 -11.84 -0.06
N VAL A 80 -5.67 -10.59 0.04
CA VAL A 80 -5.04 -9.42 -0.60
C VAL A 80 -3.63 -9.16 -0.06
N ARG A 81 -3.35 -9.58 1.17
CA ARG A 81 -1.99 -9.49 1.76
C ARG A 81 -0.95 -10.27 0.99
N ALA A 82 -1.34 -11.38 0.43
CA ALA A 82 -0.52 -12.25 -0.42
C ALA A 82 -0.93 -12.14 -1.89
N PHE A 83 -1.44 -10.97 -2.31
CA PHE A 83 -1.88 -10.76 -3.69
C PHE A 83 -0.83 -11.22 -4.68
N HIS A 84 -1.24 -12.11 -5.55
CA HIS A 84 -0.47 -12.61 -6.67
C HIS A 84 -1.34 -12.64 -7.91
N SER A 85 -0.78 -12.21 -9.04
CA SER A 85 -1.51 -12.18 -10.31
C SER A 85 -0.68 -12.84 -11.41
N SER A 86 -1.32 -13.67 -12.21
CA SER A 86 -0.75 -14.27 -13.41
C SER A 86 -0.91 -13.41 -14.68
N GLN A 87 -1.60 -12.26 -14.57
CA GLN A 87 -1.81 -11.37 -15.71
C GLN A 87 -0.47 -10.85 -16.24
N ALA A 88 -0.30 -10.88 -17.56
CA ALA A 88 0.89 -10.36 -18.22
C ALA A 88 0.86 -8.83 -18.39
N ASP A 89 -0.33 -8.23 -18.34
CA ASP A 89 -0.56 -6.80 -18.45
C ASP A 89 -0.63 -6.12 -17.09
N GLY A 90 0.14 -5.04 -16.91
CA GLY A 90 0.21 -4.32 -15.63
C GLY A 90 -1.07 -3.56 -15.29
N ARG A 91 -1.83 -3.08 -16.28
CA ARG A 91 -3.16 -2.48 -16.07
C ARG A 91 -4.12 -3.53 -15.52
N ALA A 92 -4.18 -4.69 -16.16
CA ALA A 92 -5.03 -5.81 -15.72
C ALA A 92 -4.69 -6.25 -14.29
N ARG A 93 -3.40 -6.31 -13.90
CA ARG A 93 -2.99 -6.62 -12.53
C ARG A 93 -3.46 -5.58 -11.53
N VAL A 94 -3.34 -4.28 -11.86
CA VAL A 94 -3.83 -3.20 -10.99
C VAL A 94 -5.35 -3.29 -10.84
N HIS A 95 -6.10 -3.53 -11.91
CA HIS A 95 -7.54 -3.77 -11.85
C HIS A 95 -7.89 -4.95 -10.95
N GLU A 96 -7.24 -6.10 -11.15
CA GLU A 96 -7.45 -7.30 -10.33
C GLU A 96 -7.21 -7.01 -8.84
N LEU A 97 -6.12 -6.30 -8.51
CA LEU A 97 -5.82 -5.89 -7.15
C LEU A 97 -6.94 -5.02 -6.55
N PHE A 98 -7.42 -4.02 -7.29
CA PHE A 98 -8.48 -3.13 -6.81
C PHE A 98 -9.78 -3.89 -6.58
N VAL A 99 -10.22 -4.69 -7.55
CA VAL A 99 -11.44 -5.51 -7.48
C VAL A 99 -11.40 -6.50 -6.31
N GLN A 100 -10.23 -7.06 -5.98
CA GLN A 100 -10.09 -7.93 -4.80
C GLN A 100 -10.06 -7.17 -3.48
N THR A 101 -9.60 -5.91 -3.49
CA THR A 101 -9.37 -5.14 -2.25
C THR A 101 -10.60 -4.35 -1.80
N PHE A 102 -11.33 -3.72 -2.73
CA PHE A 102 -12.43 -2.81 -2.36
C PHE A 102 -13.55 -3.51 -1.58
N PRO A 103 -13.97 -4.74 -1.90
CA PRO A 103 -14.91 -5.49 -1.06
C PRO A 103 -14.42 -5.69 0.38
N ARG A 104 -13.11 -5.84 0.59
CA ARG A 104 -12.52 -5.95 1.93
C ARG A 104 -12.59 -4.62 2.68
N PHE A 105 -12.45 -3.49 2.01
CA PHE A 105 -12.65 -2.19 2.63
C PHE A 105 -14.11 -2.00 3.06
N THR A 106 -15.08 -2.44 2.27
CA THR A 106 -16.48 -2.39 2.63
C THR A 106 -16.79 -3.30 3.83
N GLU A 107 -16.32 -4.54 3.80
CA GLU A 107 -16.57 -5.54 4.85
C GLU A 107 -15.91 -5.17 6.19
N PHE A 108 -14.69 -4.62 6.14
CA PHE A 108 -13.87 -4.29 7.31
C PHE A 108 -13.60 -2.79 7.46
N GLU A 109 -14.54 -1.96 7.01
CA GLU A 109 -14.41 -0.50 7.07
C GLU A 109 -14.05 0.02 8.47
N PRO A 110 -14.75 -0.40 9.57
CA PRO A 110 -14.41 0.06 10.92
C PRO A 110 -12.98 -0.28 11.33
N GLN A 111 -12.50 -1.48 11.00
CA GLN A 111 -11.15 -1.92 11.32
C GLN A 111 -10.09 -1.11 10.57
N MET A 112 -10.33 -0.82 9.29
CA MET A 112 -9.43 -0.02 8.47
C MET A 112 -9.40 1.44 8.92
N ARG A 113 -10.55 2.02 9.26
CA ARG A 113 -10.65 3.39 9.81
C ARG A 113 -9.95 3.51 11.15
N ALA A 114 -10.18 2.57 12.08
CA ALA A 114 -9.53 2.55 13.38
C ALA A 114 -8.01 2.44 13.26
N ALA A 115 -7.50 1.64 12.31
CA ALA A 115 -6.06 1.55 12.03
C ALA A 115 -5.49 2.87 11.49
N ALA A 116 -6.22 3.59 10.64
CA ALA A 116 -5.81 4.90 10.13
C ALA A 116 -5.80 5.95 11.26
N GLN A 117 -6.82 5.94 12.12
CA GLN A 117 -6.91 6.80 13.30
C GLN A 117 -5.75 6.57 14.26
N LEU A 118 -5.45 5.30 14.61
CA LEU A 118 -4.33 4.98 15.49
C LEU A 118 -2.99 5.51 14.94
N ALA A 119 -2.78 5.40 13.63
CA ALA A 119 -1.55 5.92 13.02
C ALA A 119 -1.42 7.44 13.14
N LEU A 120 -2.52 8.19 13.06
CA LEU A 120 -2.54 9.65 13.25
C LEU A 120 -2.37 10.02 14.73
N GLU A 121 -3.02 9.32 15.65
CA GLU A 121 -2.87 9.47 17.09
C GLU A 121 -1.40 9.26 17.50
N GLN A 122 -0.81 8.15 17.10
CA GLN A 122 0.59 7.84 17.42
C GLN A 122 1.59 8.80 16.77
N TRP A 123 1.30 9.31 15.57
CA TRP A 123 2.11 10.36 14.96
C TRP A 123 2.12 11.63 15.82
N ALA A 124 0.97 12.04 16.37
CA ALA A 124 0.87 13.20 17.25
C ALA A 124 1.61 12.98 18.57
N LEU A 125 1.46 11.81 19.19
CA LEU A 125 2.17 11.41 20.41
C LEU A 125 3.69 11.34 20.20
N GLU A 126 4.16 10.78 19.08
CA GLU A 126 5.58 10.71 18.72
C GLU A 126 6.18 12.13 18.60
N ARG A 127 5.46 13.04 17.95
CA ARG A 127 5.90 14.46 17.84
C ARG A 127 5.95 15.19 19.18
N ALA A 128 5.08 14.84 20.11
CA ALA A 128 5.05 15.39 21.45
C ALA A 128 6.07 14.71 22.41
N GLY A 129 6.75 13.64 21.98
CA GLY A 129 7.65 12.87 22.86
C GLY A 129 6.91 12.04 23.91
N LEU A 130 5.62 11.74 23.69
CA LEU A 130 4.73 11.05 24.61
C LEU A 130 4.39 9.61 24.19
N LEU A 131 4.92 9.14 23.06
CA LEU A 131 4.67 7.79 22.59
C LEU A 131 5.53 6.79 23.35
N GLU A 132 4.90 5.89 24.10
CA GLU A 132 5.58 4.90 24.95
C GLU A 132 5.73 3.52 24.28
N GLU A 133 5.12 3.32 23.10
CA GLU A 133 5.17 2.04 22.36
C GLU A 133 5.77 2.24 20.96
N GLU A 134 6.18 1.13 20.32
CA GLU A 134 6.60 1.16 18.92
C GLU A 134 5.41 1.60 18.03
N PRO A 135 5.57 2.64 17.19
CA PRO A 135 4.46 3.14 16.40
C PRO A 135 4.01 2.18 15.31
N TYR A 136 2.72 2.17 15.05
CA TYR A 136 2.13 1.44 13.93
C TYR A 136 2.54 2.07 12.61
N ARG A 137 3.40 1.39 11.86
CA ARG A 137 3.94 1.84 10.57
C ARG A 137 3.20 1.17 9.42
N ARG A 138 2.28 1.92 8.80
CA ARG A 138 1.52 1.49 7.61
C ARG A 138 2.42 1.46 6.37
N GLY A 139 2.02 0.68 5.36
CA GLY A 139 2.73 0.72 4.07
C GLY A 139 2.68 -0.58 3.28
N HIS A 140 1.91 -1.56 3.69
CA HIS A 140 1.76 -2.83 2.95
C HIS A 140 1.34 -2.62 1.49
N ARG A 141 0.54 -1.56 1.21
CA ARG A 141 0.14 -1.17 -0.15
C ARG A 141 1.34 -0.97 -1.08
N VAL A 142 2.48 -0.53 -0.56
CA VAL A 142 3.68 -0.29 -1.37
C VAL A 142 4.19 -1.59 -1.98
N ARG A 143 4.30 -2.67 -1.19
CA ARG A 143 4.73 -3.99 -1.69
C ARG A 143 3.73 -4.61 -2.66
N ILE A 144 2.43 -4.52 -2.33
CA ILE A 144 1.36 -5.08 -3.16
C ILE A 144 1.31 -4.39 -4.52
N LEU A 145 1.38 -3.05 -4.54
CA LEU A 145 1.43 -2.27 -5.77
C LEU A 145 2.72 -2.49 -6.55
N GLU A 146 3.88 -2.68 -5.90
CA GLU A 146 5.14 -3.02 -6.57
C GLU A 146 4.96 -4.29 -7.41
N HIS A 147 4.34 -5.32 -6.82
CA HIS A 147 4.05 -6.57 -7.54
C HIS A 147 3.06 -6.36 -8.71
N ALA A 148 1.99 -5.60 -8.50
CA ALA A 148 1.02 -5.31 -9.56
C ALA A 148 1.67 -4.55 -10.74
N LEU A 149 2.67 -3.72 -10.48
CA LEU A 149 3.38 -2.91 -11.49
C LEU A 149 4.57 -3.62 -12.17
N GLU A 150 4.94 -4.84 -11.76
CA GLU A 150 6.07 -5.57 -12.35
C GLU A 150 6.06 -5.65 -13.88
N PRO A 151 4.92 -5.94 -14.57
CA PRO A 151 4.91 -6.00 -16.03
C PRO A 151 5.28 -4.66 -16.68
N LEU A 152 4.90 -3.54 -16.07
CA LEU A 152 5.20 -2.20 -16.57
C LEU A 152 6.68 -1.82 -16.42
N ALA A 153 7.46 -2.57 -15.63
CA ALA A 153 8.89 -2.35 -15.51
C ALA A 153 9.66 -2.56 -16.83
N LYS A 154 9.08 -3.34 -17.76
CA LYS A 154 9.67 -3.58 -19.10
C LYS A 154 9.43 -2.43 -20.07
N THR A 155 8.41 -1.60 -19.85
CA THR A 155 7.95 -0.57 -20.78
C THR A 155 8.16 0.85 -20.27
N LEU A 156 8.16 1.05 -18.94
CA LEU A 156 8.31 2.35 -18.32
C LEU A 156 9.74 2.56 -17.79
N PRO A 157 10.34 3.76 -18.01
CA PRO A 157 11.56 4.17 -17.33
C PRO A 157 11.39 4.12 -15.81
N THR A 158 12.46 3.79 -15.07
CA THR A 158 12.42 3.66 -13.60
C THR A 158 11.80 4.86 -12.90
N ALA A 159 12.20 6.09 -13.26
CA ALA A 159 11.65 7.31 -12.66
C ALA A 159 10.13 7.48 -12.89
N THR A 160 9.64 7.11 -14.08
CA THR A 160 8.20 7.14 -14.41
C THR A 160 7.45 6.08 -13.63
N ARG A 161 7.99 4.87 -13.54
CA ARG A 161 7.42 3.78 -12.76
C ARG A 161 7.35 4.13 -11.26
N ASP A 162 8.42 4.69 -10.69
CA ASP A 162 8.44 5.10 -9.29
C ASP A 162 7.43 6.23 -9.00
N ARG A 163 7.23 7.16 -9.94
CA ARG A 163 6.20 8.18 -9.85
C ARG A 163 4.80 7.56 -9.90
N LEU A 164 4.55 6.66 -10.85
CA LEU A 164 3.27 5.93 -10.96
C LEU A 164 2.97 5.14 -9.69
N HIS A 165 3.95 4.42 -9.16
CA HIS A 165 3.81 3.66 -7.91
C HIS A 165 3.36 4.55 -6.74
N ARG A 166 4.01 5.72 -6.56
CA ARG A 166 3.62 6.68 -5.51
C ARG A 166 2.23 7.24 -5.74
N ALA A 167 1.88 7.59 -6.99
CA ALA A 167 0.55 8.11 -7.33
C ALA A 167 -0.54 7.05 -7.08
N LEU A 168 -0.34 5.82 -7.52
CA LEU A 168 -1.25 4.71 -7.23
C LEU A 168 -1.40 4.45 -5.72
N SER A 169 -0.34 4.62 -4.92
CA SER A 169 -0.43 4.45 -3.47
C SER A 169 -1.32 5.50 -2.78
N VAL A 170 -1.62 6.62 -3.46
CA VAL A 170 -2.57 7.64 -2.98
C VAL A 170 -4.01 7.24 -3.30
N VAL A 171 -4.26 6.63 -4.46
CA VAL A 171 -5.61 6.24 -4.91
C VAL A 171 -6.01 4.82 -4.52
N TYR A 172 -5.09 4.05 -3.93
CA TYR A 172 -5.30 2.70 -3.43
C TYR A 172 -5.18 2.65 -1.91
N GLY A 173 -6.27 2.41 -1.20
CA GLY A 173 -6.28 2.27 0.26
C GLY A 173 -7.52 2.86 0.90
N ILE A 174 -7.53 2.82 2.24
CA ILE A 174 -8.68 3.31 3.01
C ILE A 174 -8.84 4.83 2.94
N GLU A 175 -7.77 5.59 2.74
CA GLU A 175 -7.85 7.06 2.72
C GLU A 175 -8.69 7.60 1.56
N PRO A 176 -8.45 7.24 0.28
CA PRO A 176 -9.33 7.66 -0.81
C PRO A 176 -10.75 7.10 -0.65
N TYR A 177 -10.89 5.89 -0.11
CA TYR A 177 -12.19 5.31 0.19
C TYR A 177 -12.97 6.20 1.17
N MET A 178 -12.36 6.63 2.29
CA MET A 178 -12.99 7.54 3.24
C MET A 178 -13.36 8.89 2.61
N VAL A 179 -12.47 9.49 1.81
CA VAL A 179 -12.75 10.77 1.14
C VAL A 179 -13.98 10.66 0.25
N LEU A 180 -14.07 9.60 -0.56
CA LEU A 180 -15.18 9.42 -1.49
C LEU A 180 -16.51 9.10 -0.76
N LYS A 181 -16.48 8.36 0.35
CA LYS A 181 -17.67 8.08 1.15
C LYS A 181 -18.10 9.25 2.03
N ASP A 182 -17.18 9.84 2.78
CA ASP A 182 -17.54 10.78 3.84
C ASP A 182 -17.81 12.19 3.29
N ILE A 183 -17.10 12.60 2.24
CA ILE A 183 -17.26 13.93 1.64
C ILE A 183 -18.28 13.92 0.50
N TRP A 184 -18.25 12.88 -0.35
CA TRP A 184 -19.09 12.80 -1.54
C TRP A 184 -20.34 11.94 -1.38
N GLY A 185 -20.44 11.13 -0.30
CA GLY A 185 -21.56 10.25 -0.04
C GLY A 185 -21.71 9.11 -1.05
N LEU A 186 -20.63 8.72 -1.73
CA LEU A 186 -20.68 7.69 -2.76
C LEU A 186 -20.97 6.31 -2.18
N SER A 187 -21.70 5.49 -2.93
CA SER A 187 -21.84 4.06 -2.66
C SER A 187 -20.51 3.32 -2.88
N ASP A 188 -20.34 2.14 -2.27
CA ASP A 188 -19.12 1.32 -2.42
C ASP A 188 -18.77 1.05 -3.88
N ARG A 189 -19.79 0.80 -4.71
CA ARG A 189 -19.62 0.58 -6.15
C ARG A 189 -19.10 1.82 -6.89
N GLU A 190 -19.56 3.01 -6.50
CA GLU A 190 -19.11 4.27 -7.09
C GLU A 190 -17.69 4.61 -6.64
N VAL A 191 -17.34 4.31 -5.37
CA VAL A 191 -15.98 4.44 -4.85
C VAL A 191 -15.02 3.56 -5.66
N GLU A 192 -15.34 2.28 -5.84
CA GLU A 192 -14.52 1.34 -6.63
C GLU A 192 -14.34 1.81 -8.08
N LYS A 193 -15.44 2.20 -8.75
CA LYS A 193 -15.39 2.73 -10.12
C LYS A 193 -14.51 3.99 -10.23
N THR A 194 -14.64 4.90 -9.27
CA THR A 194 -13.86 6.14 -9.26
C THR A 194 -12.39 5.84 -9.04
N ALA A 195 -12.07 4.93 -8.12
CA ALA A 195 -10.68 4.52 -7.86
C ALA A 195 -10.04 3.82 -9.08
N LEU A 196 -10.78 2.94 -9.77
CA LEU A 196 -10.33 2.29 -11.00
C LEU A 196 -10.10 3.32 -12.12
N TRP A 197 -11.01 4.27 -12.29
CA TRP A 197 -10.86 5.34 -13.28
C TRP A 197 -9.60 6.19 -12.99
N MET A 198 -9.34 6.54 -11.73
CA MET A 198 -8.11 7.26 -11.35
C MET A 198 -6.86 6.42 -11.63
N ALA A 199 -6.89 5.13 -11.33
CA ALA A 199 -5.77 4.23 -11.60
C ALA A 199 -5.46 4.14 -13.11
N ASP A 200 -6.48 4.02 -13.95
CA ASP A 200 -6.35 4.01 -15.42
C ASP A 200 -5.74 5.31 -15.94
N ALA A 201 -6.25 6.46 -15.50
CA ALA A 201 -5.74 7.77 -15.89
C ALA A 201 -4.26 7.94 -15.53
N LEU A 202 -3.83 7.45 -14.36
CA LEU A 202 -2.44 7.48 -13.91
C LEU A 202 -1.54 6.56 -14.76
N ILE A 203 -2.00 5.35 -15.10
CA ILE A 203 -1.27 4.41 -15.95
C ILE A 203 -1.11 5.00 -17.37
N GLU A 204 -2.18 5.53 -17.94
CA GLU A 204 -2.14 6.18 -19.27
C GLU A 204 -1.21 7.38 -19.30
N ALA A 205 -1.25 8.24 -18.28
CA ALA A 205 -0.32 9.36 -18.17
C ALA A 205 1.13 8.90 -18.12
N ALA A 206 1.43 7.86 -17.34
CA ALA A 206 2.77 7.30 -17.23
C ALA A 206 3.27 6.69 -18.57
N GLN A 207 2.37 6.03 -19.31
CA GLN A 207 2.68 5.47 -20.63
C GLN A 207 2.93 6.56 -21.67
N ARG A 208 2.12 7.64 -21.72
CA ARG A 208 2.35 8.80 -22.59
C ARG A 208 3.69 9.47 -22.30
N ASP A 209 3.99 9.74 -21.02
CA ASP A 209 5.28 10.33 -20.65
C ASP A 209 6.50 9.49 -21.07
N ALA A 210 6.36 8.16 -21.04
CA ALA A 210 7.41 7.26 -21.49
C ALA A 210 7.59 7.27 -23.01
N ALA A 211 6.48 7.37 -23.76
CA ALA A 211 6.51 7.45 -25.21
C ALA A 211 7.15 8.76 -25.72
N GLU A 212 6.81 9.91 -25.12
CA GLU A 212 7.36 11.21 -25.47
C GLU A 212 8.86 11.34 -25.20
N LYS A 213 9.39 10.65 -24.19
CA LYS A 213 10.82 10.65 -23.86
C LYS A 213 11.68 9.79 -24.81
N LYS A 214 11.11 8.79 -25.48
CA LYS A 214 11.83 7.91 -26.44
C LYS A 214 12.36 8.65 -27.68
N PRO A 215 11.64 9.55 -28.36
CA PRO A 215 12.13 10.23 -29.57
C PRO A 215 13.29 11.19 -29.29
N ARG A 216 13.27 11.92 -28.17
CA ARG A 216 14.33 12.88 -27.80
C ARG A 216 15.68 12.22 -27.52
N ALA A 217 15.71 11.06 -26.87
CA ALA A 217 16.94 10.31 -26.63
C ALA A 217 17.55 9.76 -27.91
N ARG A 218 16.73 9.38 -28.92
CA ARG A 218 17.20 8.87 -30.21
C ARG A 218 17.75 9.97 -31.11
N ALA A 219 17.19 11.18 -31.05
CA ALA A 219 17.67 12.36 -31.78
C ALA A 219 19.01 12.90 -31.19
N ALA A 220 19.19 12.83 -29.87
CA ALA A 220 20.43 13.24 -29.21
C ALA A 220 21.59 12.26 -29.39
N ALA A 221 21.31 11.02 -29.77
CA ALA A 221 22.31 9.95 -30.03
C ALA A 221 22.70 9.83 -31.51
N ALA A 222 22.17 10.65 -32.43
CA ALA A 222 22.56 10.65 -33.84
C ALA A 222 23.98 11.25 -33.94
N PRO A 223 24.97 10.56 -34.54
CA PRO A 223 26.32 11.10 -34.69
C PRO A 223 26.29 12.32 -35.58
N SER A 224 26.89 13.43 -35.12
CA SER A 224 27.15 14.62 -35.95
C SER A 224 27.79 14.25 -37.29
N PRO A 225 27.35 14.79 -38.43
CA PRO A 225 27.98 14.55 -39.71
C PRO A 225 29.44 15.05 -39.61
N ARG A 226 30.40 14.15 -39.84
CA ARG A 226 31.81 14.47 -39.93
C ARG A 226 31.99 15.56 -41.01
N ALA A 227 32.43 16.75 -40.60
CA ALA A 227 32.87 17.80 -41.51
C ALA A 227 34.03 17.26 -42.37
N THR A 228 33.78 17.07 -43.67
CA THR A 228 34.80 16.76 -44.65
C THR A 228 35.66 18.00 -44.84
N ARG A 229 36.90 17.97 -44.39
CA ARG A 229 37.91 19.00 -44.67
C ARG A 229 38.21 19.01 -46.17
N PRO A 230 38.23 20.18 -46.86
CA PRO A 230 38.62 20.28 -48.24
C PRO A 230 40.14 20.05 -48.35
N ARG A 231 40.51 19.19 -49.27
CA ARG A 231 41.89 18.83 -49.61
C ARG A 231 42.56 20.00 -50.32
N ALA A 232 43.52 20.66 -49.70
CA ALA A 232 44.37 21.69 -50.28
C ALA A 232 45.11 21.15 -51.48
N LYS A 233 44.88 21.78 -52.69
CA LYS A 233 45.69 21.55 -53.89
C LYS A 233 47.06 22.17 -53.67
N ARG A 234 48.15 21.34 -53.68
CA ARG A 234 49.52 21.79 -53.87
C ARG A 234 49.69 22.22 -55.35
N ALA A 235 49.93 23.50 -55.59
CA ALA A 235 50.51 23.94 -56.84
C ALA A 235 52.03 23.66 -56.87
N ARG A 236 52.46 23.03 -57.95
CA ARG A 236 53.87 22.99 -58.33
C ARG A 236 54.17 24.21 -59.22
N THR A 237 55.18 24.91 -58.90
CA THR A 237 56.26 25.41 -59.78
C THR A 237 57.34 25.94 -58.88
#